data_8c4715ddededebb62dab4a84534a3744
#
_entry.id   8c4715ddededebb62dab4a84534a3744
#
_cell.length_a   1.000
_cell.length_b   1.000
_cell.length_c   1.000
_cell.angle_alpha   90.00
_cell.angle_beta   90.00
_cell.angle_gamma   90.00
#
_symmetry.space_group_name_H-M   'P 1'
#
loop_
_entity.id
_entity.type
_entity.pdbx_description
1 polymer ?
#
loop_
_entity_poly.entity_id
_entity_poly.type
_entity_poly.pdbx_seq_one_letter_code
_entity_poly.pdbx_strand_id
1 'polypeptide(L)'
;MKKLIKFFALIIVMFSSLAIHGQSKVAHIDVQKLITEMPEVITAQKELEKLQKTYATDIQNTIKELQVKQQTYSADAANQTQITNQARAEELQSMQQNIQKFEQTAAQD
;
A
#
# COMPACT_ATOMS: atom_id res chain seq x y z
N MET A 1 9.11 65.33 27.48
CA MET A 1 9.77 64.65 26.35
C MET A 1 10.51 63.35 26.76
N LYS A 2 11.26 63.36 27.80
CA LYS A 2 11.99 62.10 28.23
C LYS A 2 11.09 60.95 28.60
N LYS A 3 9.86 61.17 29.09
CA LYS A 3 8.87 60.12 29.42
C LYS A 3 8.22 59.54 28.17
N LEU A 4 7.98 60.34 27.13
CA LEU A 4 7.43 59.90 25.84
C LEU A 4 8.41 59.02 25.08
N ILE A 5 9.69 59.34 25.11
CA ILE A 5 10.75 58.54 24.46
C ILE A 5 10.86 57.14 25.11
N LYS A 6 10.75 57.07 26.45
CA LYS A 6 10.76 55.79 27.17
C LYS A 6 9.52 54.94 26.87
N PHE A 7 8.36 55.57 26.66
CA PHE A 7 7.16 54.89 26.30
C PHE A 7 7.20 54.29 24.87
N PHE A 8 7.80 55.07 23.94
CA PHE A 8 8.01 54.65 22.57
C PHE A 8 9.04 53.50 22.46
N ALA A 9 10.08 53.52 23.26
CA ALA A 9 11.07 52.44 23.33
C ALA A 9 10.47 51.13 23.86
N LEU A 10 9.54 51.19 24.81
CA LEU A 10 8.85 50.05 25.36
C LEU A 10 7.95 49.37 24.33
N ILE A 11 7.28 50.17 23.48
CA ILE A 11 6.41 49.66 22.41
C ILE A 11 7.23 48.96 21.33
N ILE A 12 8.40 49.46 20.97
CA ILE A 12 9.28 48.84 19.97
C ILE A 12 9.81 47.49 20.45
N VAL A 13 10.10 47.35 21.74
CA VAL A 13 10.55 46.06 22.33
C VAL A 13 9.40 45.04 22.37
N MET A 14 8.15 45.45 22.56
CA MET A 14 6.98 44.54 22.50
C MET A 14 6.66 44.05 21.09
N PHE A 15 6.93 44.85 20.04
CA PHE A 15 6.69 44.45 18.66
C PHE A 15 7.76 43.52 18.08
N SER A 16 8.96 43.51 18.64
CA SER A 16 10.05 42.63 18.18
C SER A 16 9.91 41.16 18.62
N SER A 17 9.02 40.86 19.56
CA SER A 17 8.79 39.50 20.04
C SER A 17 7.78 38.65 19.18
N LEU A 18 7.17 39.24 18.13
CA LEU A 18 6.19 38.57 17.28
C LEU A 18 6.77 37.89 16.04
N ALA A 19 8.10 37.92 15.85
CA ALA A 19 8.76 37.45 14.63
C ALA A 19 9.25 35.97 14.68
N ILE A 20 8.94 35.17 15.71
CA ILE A 20 9.53 33.84 15.90
C ILE A 20 8.57 32.68 15.51
N HIS A 21 7.53 32.92 14.73
CA HIS A 21 6.58 31.88 14.37
C HIS A 21 6.77 31.29 12.97
N GLY A 22 7.87 31.56 12.27
CA GLY A 22 8.13 31.11 10.90
C GLY A 22 8.89 29.80 10.74
N GLN A 23 9.50 29.24 11.79
CA GLN A 23 10.45 28.13 11.64
C GLN A 23 9.86 26.73 11.75
N SER A 24 8.64 26.54 12.26
CA SER A 24 8.07 25.19 12.46
C SER A 24 7.65 24.48 11.16
N LYS A 25 7.26 25.21 10.13
CA LYS A 25 6.84 24.62 8.85
C LYS A 25 8.00 24.09 8.02
N VAL A 26 9.14 24.78 8.01
CA VAL A 26 10.35 24.36 7.27
C VAL A 26 10.97 23.11 7.92
N ALA A 27 11.05 23.07 9.25
CA ALA A 27 11.55 21.92 9.99
C ALA A 27 10.69 20.67 9.78
N HIS A 28 9.36 20.82 9.65
CA HIS A 28 8.45 19.68 9.44
C HIS A 28 8.58 19.09 8.03
N ILE A 29 8.80 19.91 7.00
CA ILE A 29 9.04 19.44 5.62
C ILE A 29 10.39 18.72 5.54
N ASP A 30 11.42 19.21 6.21
CA ASP A 30 12.75 18.59 6.22
C ASP A 30 12.74 17.21 6.90
N VAL A 31 11.99 17.04 7.99
CA VAL A 31 11.84 15.75 8.68
C VAL A 31 11.15 14.73 7.77
N GLN A 32 10.10 15.12 7.07
CA GLN A 32 9.38 14.21 6.17
C GLN A 32 10.24 13.80 4.97
N LYS A 33 11.01 14.73 4.41
CA LYS A 33 11.99 14.46 3.37
C LYS A 33 13.10 13.53 3.87
N LEU A 34 13.61 13.79 5.08
CA LEU A 34 14.63 12.94 5.71
C LEU A 34 14.14 11.50 5.88
N ILE A 35 12.90 11.30 6.35
CA ILE A 35 12.30 9.98 6.52
C ILE A 35 12.21 9.24 5.18
N THR A 36 11.78 9.91 4.11
CA THR A 36 11.66 9.29 2.78
C THR A 36 13.00 8.99 2.12
N GLU A 37 14.08 9.66 2.52
CA GLU A 37 15.45 9.43 2.04
C GLU A 37 16.23 8.43 2.92
N MET A 38 15.68 7.96 4.03
CA MET A 38 16.34 6.96 4.87
C MET A 38 16.52 5.63 4.13
N PRO A 39 17.73 5.04 4.15
CA PRO A 39 17.99 3.77 3.46
C PRO A 39 17.06 2.63 3.87
N GLU A 40 16.64 2.61 5.12
CA GLU A 40 15.72 1.62 5.68
C GLU A 40 14.31 1.75 5.08
N VAL A 41 13.82 2.98 4.90
CA VAL A 41 12.51 3.25 4.26
C VAL A 41 12.55 2.86 2.79
N ILE A 42 13.62 3.20 2.07
CA ILE A 42 13.81 2.83 0.67
C ILE A 42 13.84 1.31 0.52
N THR A 43 14.53 0.62 1.43
CA THR A 43 14.59 -0.85 1.42
C THR A 43 13.22 -1.46 1.68
N ALA A 44 12.49 -0.98 2.69
CA ALA A 44 11.14 -1.44 3.00
C ALA A 44 10.16 -1.22 1.83
N GLN A 45 10.24 -0.07 1.16
CA GLN A 45 9.43 0.21 -0.04
C GLN A 45 9.74 -0.76 -1.19
N LYS A 46 11.01 -1.06 -1.43
CA LYS A 46 11.42 -2.04 -2.47
C LYS A 46 10.95 -3.45 -2.12
N GLU A 47 11.00 -3.85 -0.87
CA GLU A 47 10.51 -5.14 -0.43
C GLU A 47 8.99 -5.24 -0.58
N LEU A 48 8.26 -4.19 -0.22
CA LEU A 48 6.81 -4.11 -0.42
C LEU A 48 6.43 -4.21 -1.91
N GLU A 49 7.11 -3.45 -2.76
CA GLU A 49 6.90 -3.50 -4.21
C GLU A 49 7.16 -4.90 -4.79
N LYS A 50 8.25 -5.54 -4.35
CA LYS A 50 8.58 -6.92 -4.73
C LYS A 50 7.50 -7.90 -4.27
N LEU A 51 7.00 -7.76 -3.04
CA LEU A 51 5.94 -8.60 -2.49
C LEU A 51 4.64 -8.46 -3.28
N GLN A 52 4.21 -7.22 -3.56
CA GLN A 52 3.03 -6.94 -4.37
C GLN A 52 3.14 -7.55 -5.78
N LYS A 53 4.32 -7.45 -6.41
CA LYS A 53 4.56 -8.06 -7.71
C LYS A 53 4.50 -9.58 -7.66
N THR A 54 5.00 -10.20 -6.59
CA THR A 54 4.92 -11.64 -6.37
C THR A 54 3.47 -12.08 -6.24
N TYR A 55 2.68 -11.44 -5.40
CA TYR A 55 1.24 -11.73 -5.25
C TYR A 55 0.49 -11.59 -6.57
N ALA A 56 0.71 -10.52 -7.32
CA ALA A 56 0.06 -10.30 -8.61
C ALA A 56 0.41 -11.42 -9.61
N THR A 57 1.66 -11.85 -9.65
CA THR A 57 2.13 -12.94 -10.52
C THR A 57 1.51 -14.27 -10.13
N ASP A 58 1.47 -14.59 -8.85
CA ASP A 58 0.92 -15.86 -8.34
C ASP A 58 -0.60 -15.94 -8.57
N ILE A 59 -1.32 -14.84 -8.35
CA ILE A 59 -2.76 -14.75 -8.66
C ILE A 59 -3.00 -14.97 -10.16
N GLN A 60 -2.24 -14.30 -11.03
CA GLN A 60 -2.39 -14.48 -12.49
C GLN A 60 -2.08 -15.90 -12.94
N ASN A 61 -1.06 -16.54 -12.38
CA ASN A 61 -0.72 -17.92 -12.69
C ASN A 61 -1.84 -18.89 -12.26
N THR A 62 -2.40 -18.68 -11.07
CA THR A 62 -3.51 -19.49 -10.56
C THR A 62 -4.78 -19.31 -11.40
N ILE A 63 -5.08 -18.09 -11.85
CA ILE A 63 -6.20 -17.81 -12.75
C ILE A 63 -6.01 -18.52 -14.10
N LYS A 64 -4.81 -18.51 -14.67
CA LYS A 64 -4.51 -19.23 -15.92
C LYS A 64 -4.66 -20.74 -15.74
N GLU A 65 -4.18 -21.28 -14.64
CA GLU A 65 -4.35 -22.70 -14.31
C GLU A 65 -5.83 -23.06 -14.21
N LEU A 66 -6.64 -22.26 -13.53
CA LEU A 66 -8.08 -22.44 -13.45
C LEU A 66 -8.74 -22.48 -14.84
N GLN A 67 -8.39 -21.52 -15.71
CA GLN A 67 -8.92 -21.46 -17.07
C GLN A 67 -8.55 -22.71 -17.90
N VAL A 68 -7.28 -23.13 -17.83
CA VAL A 68 -6.82 -24.34 -18.52
C VAL A 68 -7.56 -25.58 -18.02
N LYS A 69 -7.72 -25.73 -16.70
CA LYS A 69 -8.47 -26.84 -16.11
C LYS A 69 -9.94 -26.81 -16.53
N GLN A 70 -10.59 -25.65 -16.52
CA GLN A 70 -11.98 -25.53 -17.00
C GLN A 70 -12.13 -25.98 -18.44
N GLN A 71 -11.25 -25.55 -19.33
CA GLN A 71 -11.27 -25.94 -20.74
C GLN A 71 -11.03 -27.45 -20.90
N THR A 72 -10.01 -27.98 -20.22
CA THR A 72 -9.64 -29.37 -20.27
C THR A 72 -10.78 -30.26 -19.75
N TYR A 73 -11.36 -29.90 -18.60
CA TYR A 73 -12.45 -30.70 -17.99
C TYR A 73 -13.73 -30.63 -18.80
N SER A 74 -14.05 -29.48 -19.39
CA SER A 74 -15.21 -29.34 -20.27
C SER A 74 -15.06 -30.18 -21.56
N ALA A 75 -13.87 -30.17 -22.15
CA ALA A 75 -13.60 -30.92 -23.38
C ALA A 75 -13.64 -32.43 -23.16
N ASP A 76 -13.28 -32.93 -21.97
CA ASP A 76 -13.19 -34.36 -21.64
C ASP A 76 -14.37 -34.87 -20.82
N ALA A 77 -15.32 -34.01 -20.48
CA ALA A 77 -16.46 -34.38 -19.59
C ALA A 77 -17.29 -35.55 -20.09
N ALA A 78 -17.47 -35.65 -21.41
CA ALA A 78 -18.24 -36.77 -22.04
C ALA A 78 -17.52 -38.10 -21.90
N ASN A 79 -16.22 -38.13 -21.73
CA ASN A 79 -15.40 -39.33 -21.61
C ASN A 79 -15.19 -39.76 -20.14
N GLN A 80 -15.69 -39.00 -19.19
CA GLN A 80 -15.50 -39.23 -17.77
C GLN A 80 -16.76 -39.70 -17.07
N THR A 81 -16.58 -40.37 -15.94
CA THR A 81 -17.71 -40.78 -15.08
C THR A 81 -18.33 -39.54 -14.40
N GLN A 82 -19.61 -39.69 -13.99
CA GLN A 82 -20.31 -38.65 -13.25
C GLN A 82 -19.59 -38.27 -11.95
N ILE A 83 -19.03 -39.26 -11.25
CA ILE A 83 -18.25 -39.02 -10.00
C ILE A 83 -17.00 -38.20 -10.30
N THR A 84 -16.28 -38.52 -11.37
CA THR A 84 -15.09 -37.76 -11.78
C THR A 84 -15.44 -36.31 -12.15
N ASN A 85 -16.53 -36.11 -12.91
CA ASN A 85 -16.97 -34.79 -13.28
C ASN A 85 -17.42 -33.96 -12.08
N GLN A 86 -18.06 -34.58 -11.09
CA GLN A 86 -18.41 -33.91 -9.83
C GLN A 86 -17.16 -33.49 -9.04
N ALA A 87 -16.19 -34.40 -8.89
CA ALA A 87 -14.94 -34.08 -8.20
C ALA A 87 -14.16 -32.94 -8.89
N ARG A 88 -14.16 -32.90 -10.23
CA ARG A 88 -13.56 -31.80 -11.02
C ARG A 88 -14.30 -30.48 -10.82
N ALA A 89 -15.63 -30.49 -10.73
CA ALA A 89 -16.42 -29.31 -10.44
C ALA A 89 -16.11 -28.73 -9.05
N GLU A 90 -15.97 -29.58 -8.05
CA GLU A 90 -15.58 -29.20 -6.68
C GLU A 90 -14.17 -28.67 -6.64
N GLU A 91 -13.22 -29.23 -7.39
CA GLU A 91 -11.86 -28.73 -7.52
C GLU A 91 -11.84 -27.31 -8.10
N LEU A 92 -12.57 -27.06 -9.20
CA LEU A 92 -12.65 -25.73 -9.82
C LEU A 92 -13.27 -24.72 -8.88
N GLN A 93 -14.30 -25.08 -8.14
CA GLN A 93 -14.92 -24.21 -7.14
C GLN A 93 -13.95 -23.88 -6.00
N SER A 94 -13.20 -24.87 -5.51
CA SER A 94 -12.16 -24.67 -4.49
C SER A 94 -11.06 -23.73 -4.98
N MET A 95 -10.62 -23.89 -6.22
CA MET A 95 -9.64 -22.99 -6.81
C MET A 95 -10.15 -21.55 -6.89
N GLN A 96 -11.39 -21.31 -7.28
CA GLN A 96 -12.01 -19.98 -7.30
C GLN A 96 -12.04 -19.35 -5.90
N GLN A 97 -12.42 -20.11 -4.89
CA GLN A 97 -12.43 -19.64 -3.50
C GLN A 97 -11.02 -19.31 -2.99
N ASN A 98 -10.03 -20.10 -3.36
CA ASN A 98 -8.63 -19.87 -2.99
C ASN A 98 -8.09 -18.60 -3.65
N ILE A 99 -8.42 -18.32 -4.91
CA ILE A 99 -8.07 -17.09 -5.59
C ILE A 99 -8.65 -15.89 -4.84
N GLN A 100 -9.94 -15.92 -4.48
CA GLN A 100 -10.57 -14.82 -3.73
C GLN A 100 -9.93 -14.59 -2.36
N LYS A 101 -9.61 -15.67 -1.62
CA LYS A 101 -8.90 -15.56 -0.34
C LYS A 101 -7.50 -14.95 -0.51
N PHE A 102 -6.80 -15.37 -1.57
CA PHE A 102 -5.46 -14.89 -1.85
C PHE A 102 -5.46 -13.40 -2.23
N GLU A 103 -6.43 -12.96 -3.03
CA GLU A 103 -6.64 -11.55 -3.34
C GLU A 103 -6.93 -10.71 -2.09
N GLN A 104 -7.75 -11.24 -1.16
CA GLN A 104 -8.04 -10.56 0.10
C GLN A 104 -6.79 -10.45 0.98
N THR A 105 -6.00 -11.51 1.07
CA THR A 105 -4.75 -11.51 1.85
C THR A 105 -3.75 -10.51 1.25
N ALA A 106 -3.57 -10.51 -0.06
CA ALA A 106 -2.68 -9.58 -0.76
C ALA A 106 -3.10 -8.11 -0.62
N ALA A 107 -4.37 -7.83 -0.33
CA ALA A 107 -4.87 -6.48 -0.08
C ALA A 107 -4.70 -6.03 1.39
N GLN A 108 -4.44 -6.97 2.32
CA GLN A 108 -4.27 -6.69 3.75
C GLN A 108 -2.81 -6.54 4.17
N ASP A 109 -1.87 -7.12 3.41
CA ASP A 109 -0.42 -7.03 3.63
C ASP A 109 0.16 -5.72 3.02
#